data_e38a179a29bf54ab6189e98a72abb8dd
#
_entry.id   e38a179a29bf54ab6189e98a72abb8dd
#
_cell.length_a   1.000
_cell.length_b   1.000
_cell.length_c   1.000
_cell.angle_alpha   90.00
_cell.angle_beta   90.00
_cell.angle_gamma   90.00
#
_symmetry.space_group_name_H-M   'P 1'
#
loop_
_entity.id
_entity.type
_entity.pdbx_description
1 polymer ?
#
loop_
_entity_poly.entity_id
_entity_poly.type
_entity_poly.pdbx_seq_one_letter_code
_entity_poly.pdbx_strand_id
1 'polypeptide(L)'
;MNFNHLSKDDLTHFTAMNPQSSMGSVISAHHLQRIHRMVETRSSGTILTGGEPLKGRSSLDGFNFSRGSFYPPTVIEDVSLEDDLWKEEVFGPVVVLRKFEVRAEIFVYVYTLIYFV
;
A
#
# COMPACT_ATOMS: atom_id res chain seq x y z
N MET A 1 -11.74 4.00 13.29
CA MET A 1 -10.40 4.51 12.97
C MET A 1 -10.56 5.45 11.79
N ASN A 2 -10.22 6.71 11.94
CA ASN A 2 -10.45 7.70 10.90
C ASN A 2 -9.12 7.97 10.18
N PHE A 3 -8.91 7.36 9.03
CA PHE A 3 -7.71 7.52 8.21
C PHE A 3 -7.64 8.84 7.44
N ASN A 4 -8.64 9.71 7.58
CA ASN A 4 -8.72 11.00 6.90
C ASN A 4 -7.69 12.04 7.38
N HIS A 5 -6.82 11.70 8.34
CA HIS A 5 -5.77 12.57 8.86
C HIS A 5 -4.37 12.29 8.33
N LEU A 6 -4.19 11.26 7.50
CA LEU A 6 -2.93 11.12 6.77
C LEU A 6 -2.94 12.13 5.64
N SER A 7 -2.26 13.24 5.85
CA SER A 7 -2.09 14.23 4.79
C SER A 7 -1.27 13.61 3.66
N LYS A 8 -1.54 14.05 2.43
CA LYS A 8 -0.73 13.66 1.27
C LYS A 8 0.76 13.97 1.49
N ASP A 9 1.06 14.93 2.34
CA ASP A 9 2.40 15.39 2.67
C ASP A 9 3.12 14.43 3.63
N ASP A 10 2.41 13.73 4.51
CA ASP A 10 2.99 12.72 5.40
C ASP A 10 3.45 11.46 4.65
N LEU A 11 2.96 11.26 3.44
CA LEU A 11 3.29 10.12 2.58
C LEU A 11 4.40 10.41 1.56
N THR A 12 4.95 11.61 1.54
CA THR A 12 5.91 12.05 0.50
C THR A 12 7.38 11.92 0.88
N HIS A 13 7.68 11.37 2.04
CA HIS A 13 9.04 11.24 2.55
C HIS A 13 9.69 9.92 2.10
N PHE A 14 9.81 9.74 0.78
CA PHE A 14 10.34 8.51 0.20
C PHE A 14 11.59 8.78 -0.62
N THR A 15 12.74 8.63 -0.01
CA THR A 15 13.99 8.51 -0.76
C THR A 15 14.94 7.58 -0.04
N ALA A 16 15.54 6.65 -0.78
CA ALA A 16 16.38 5.60 -0.21
C ALA A 16 17.66 6.13 0.47
N MET A 17 18.05 7.36 0.19
CA MET A 17 19.32 7.95 0.64
C MET A 17 19.18 9.04 1.70
N ASN A 18 17.97 9.46 2.02
CA ASN A 18 17.73 10.49 3.01
C ASN A 18 17.36 9.88 4.36
N PRO A 19 18.09 10.18 5.45
CA PRO A 19 17.79 9.64 6.77
C PRO A 19 16.43 10.06 7.35
N GLN A 20 15.79 11.08 6.78
CA GLN A 20 14.45 11.50 7.14
C GLN A 20 13.35 10.76 6.36
N SER A 21 13.73 9.91 5.42
CA SER A 21 12.78 9.10 4.67
C SER A 21 12.16 8.04 5.57
N SER A 22 10.84 7.92 5.52
CA SER A 22 10.08 6.92 6.28
C SER A 22 9.96 5.58 5.56
N MET A 23 10.18 5.55 4.24
CA MET A 23 10.08 4.36 3.42
C MET A 23 11.00 4.44 2.20
N GLY A 24 11.53 3.30 1.78
CA GLY A 24 12.35 3.15 0.59
C GLY A 24 11.58 2.68 -0.65
N SER A 25 12.34 2.40 -1.71
CA SER A 25 11.82 1.77 -2.92
C SER A 25 11.49 0.30 -2.69
N VAL A 26 10.57 -0.23 -3.48
CA VAL A 26 10.43 -1.68 -3.62
C VAL A 26 11.61 -2.25 -4.42
N ILE A 27 11.80 -3.56 -4.35
CA ILE A 27 13.04 -4.23 -4.79
C ILE A 27 13.36 -4.06 -6.28
N SER A 28 12.36 -3.88 -7.14
CA SER A 28 12.56 -3.74 -8.58
C SER A 28 11.36 -3.12 -9.30
N ALA A 29 11.57 -2.68 -10.54
CA ALA A 29 10.50 -2.18 -11.41
C ALA A 29 9.47 -3.28 -11.73
N HIS A 30 9.91 -4.53 -11.91
CA HIS A 30 9.01 -5.65 -12.13
C HIS A 30 8.11 -5.90 -10.91
N HIS A 31 8.67 -5.79 -9.72
CA HIS A 31 7.92 -5.93 -8.48
C HIS A 31 6.92 -4.78 -8.28
N LEU A 32 7.33 -3.55 -8.59
CA LEU A 32 6.44 -2.39 -8.61
C LEU A 32 5.23 -2.62 -9.52
N GLN A 33 5.47 -3.12 -10.73
CA GLN A 33 4.41 -3.41 -11.69
C GLN A 33 3.48 -4.53 -11.21
N ARG A 34 4.01 -5.55 -10.52
CA ARG A 34 3.20 -6.61 -9.92
C ARG A 34 2.25 -6.06 -8.87
N ILE A 35 2.77 -5.25 -7.93
CA ILE A 35 1.97 -4.61 -6.88
C ILE A 35 0.88 -3.75 -7.51
N HIS A 36 1.26 -2.88 -8.44
CA HIS A 36 0.32 -1.96 -9.10
C HIS A 36 -0.76 -2.72 -9.85
N ARG A 37 -0.42 -3.78 -10.58
CA ARG A 37 -1.39 -4.63 -11.27
C ARG A 37 -2.41 -5.23 -10.31
N MET A 38 -1.97 -5.80 -9.21
CA MET A 38 -2.89 -6.38 -8.21
C MET A 38 -3.87 -5.33 -7.67
N VAL A 39 -3.38 -4.11 -7.40
CA VAL A 39 -4.22 -3.00 -6.95
C VAL A 39 -5.17 -2.51 -8.05
N GLU A 40 -4.69 -2.41 -9.29
CA GLU A 40 -5.47 -1.91 -10.43
C GLU A 40 -6.56 -2.91 -10.88
N THR A 41 -6.23 -4.20 -10.94
CA THR A 41 -7.15 -5.25 -11.42
C THR A 41 -8.09 -5.79 -10.37
N ARG A 42 -8.08 -5.23 -9.16
CA ARG A 42 -9.01 -5.65 -8.11
C ARG A 42 -10.46 -5.56 -8.56
N SER A 43 -11.27 -6.53 -8.16
CA SER A 43 -12.68 -6.60 -8.54
C SER A 43 -13.58 -5.66 -7.74
N SER A 44 -13.13 -5.21 -6.57
CA SER A 44 -13.90 -4.36 -5.65
C SER A 44 -13.00 -3.62 -4.67
N GLY A 45 -13.60 -2.85 -3.79
CA GLY A 45 -12.93 -2.10 -2.73
C GLY A 45 -12.62 -0.66 -3.10
N THR A 46 -12.52 0.17 -2.07
CA THR A 46 -12.26 1.61 -2.18
C THR A 46 -10.85 1.92 -1.72
N ILE A 47 -10.07 2.58 -2.55
CA ILE A 47 -8.74 3.08 -2.15
C ILE A 47 -8.93 4.29 -1.25
N LEU A 48 -8.46 4.19 -0.01
CA LEU A 48 -8.49 5.28 0.97
C LEU A 48 -7.26 6.17 0.85
N THR A 49 -6.12 5.59 0.50
CA THR A 49 -4.85 6.31 0.26
C THR A 49 -3.93 5.50 -0.65
N GLY A 50 -3.00 6.16 -1.33
CA GLY A 50 -2.05 5.51 -2.24
C GLY A 50 -2.70 5.02 -3.53
N GLY A 51 -2.35 3.80 -3.95
CA GLY A 51 -2.96 3.10 -5.09
C GLY A 51 -2.24 3.25 -6.41
N GLU A 52 -1.28 4.16 -6.52
CA GLU A 52 -0.50 4.36 -7.75
C GLU A 52 1.00 4.54 -7.45
N PRO A 53 1.89 4.12 -8.34
CA PRO A 53 3.30 4.41 -8.23
C PRO A 53 3.58 5.91 -8.08
N LEU A 54 4.56 6.26 -7.25
CA LEU A 54 4.94 7.65 -7.06
C LEU A 54 5.51 8.24 -8.35
N LYS A 55 5.07 9.47 -8.63
CA LYS A 55 5.52 10.28 -9.78
C LYS A 55 5.99 11.65 -9.29
N GLY A 56 6.74 12.35 -10.12
CA GLY A 56 7.23 13.69 -9.78
C GLY A 56 8.47 13.66 -8.91
N ARG A 57 8.62 14.66 -8.04
CA ARG A 57 9.80 14.86 -7.21
C ARG A 57 9.46 14.81 -5.73
N SER A 58 10.39 14.25 -4.97
CA SER A 58 10.35 14.25 -3.51
C SER A 58 10.40 15.69 -2.98
N SER A 59 9.56 15.99 -1.99
CA SER A 59 9.59 17.26 -1.26
C SER A 59 10.79 17.37 -0.30
N LEU A 60 11.38 16.23 0.08
CA LEU A 60 12.53 16.20 0.99
C LEU A 60 13.83 16.67 0.35
N ASP A 61 14.12 16.20 -0.87
CA ASP A 61 15.41 16.35 -1.50
C ASP A 61 15.34 16.53 -3.03
N GLY A 62 14.15 16.66 -3.59
CA GLY A 62 13.92 16.84 -5.01
C GLY A 62 14.20 15.59 -5.86
N PHE A 63 14.40 14.42 -5.26
CA PHE A 63 14.61 13.18 -5.99
C PHE A 63 13.43 12.89 -6.95
N ASN A 64 13.76 12.53 -8.20
CA ASN A 64 12.74 12.19 -9.18
C ASN A 64 12.32 10.71 -9.02
N PHE A 65 11.12 10.47 -8.58
CA PHE A 65 10.57 9.13 -8.34
C PHE A 65 10.52 8.25 -9.59
N SER A 66 10.47 8.84 -10.78
CA SER A 66 10.53 8.08 -12.04
C SER A 66 11.87 7.37 -12.28
N ARG A 67 12.89 7.68 -11.49
CA ARG A 67 14.21 7.02 -11.54
C ARG A 67 14.33 5.81 -10.62
N GLY A 68 13.26 5.45 -9.92
CA GLY A 68 13.23 4.32 -9.00
C GLY A 68 11.88 3.62 -8.97
N SER A 69 11.76 2.65 -8.10
CA SER A 69 10.57 1.81 -7.96
C SER A 69 9.87 2.14 -6.63
N PHE A 70 9.12 3.23 -6.62
CA PHE A 70 8.46 3.72 -5.41
C PHE A 70 6.95 3.51 -5.48
N TYR A 71 6.43 2.78 -4.52
CA TYR A 71 4.99 2.60 -4.32
C TYR A 71 4.60 3.15 -2.96
N PRO A 72 3.60 4.04 -2.87
CA PRO A 72 3.23 4.65 -1.60
C PRO A 72 2.48 3.65 -0.71
N PRO A 73 2.45 3.87 0.60
CA PRO A 73 1.51 3.18 1.47
C PRO A 73 0.09 3.27 0.90
N THR A 74 -0.51 2.11 0.71
CA THR A 74 -1.82 1.99 0.07
C THR A 74 -2.76 1.26 1.00
N VAL A 75 -3.92 1.86 1.25
CA VAL A 75 -4.98 1.28 2.08
C VAL A 75 -6.23 1.13 1.23
N ILE A 76 -6.78 -0.07 1.20
CA ILE A 76 -7.97 -0.41 0.42
C ILE A 76 -9.01 -1.02 1.35
N GLU A 77 -10.21 -0.45 1.38
CA GLU A 77 -11.32 -0.92 2.22
C GLU A 77 -12.31 -1.76 1.39
N ASP A 78 -12.90 -2.77 2.02
CA ASP A 78 -13.99 -3.60 1.49
C ASP A 78 -13.67 -4.35 0.18
N VAL A 79 -12.46 -4.88 0.07
CA VAL A 79 -12.08 -5.81 -1.00
C VAL A 79 -12.84 -7.13 -0.84
N SER A 80 -13.27 -7.72 -1.95
CA SER A 80 -13.93 -9.03 -1.97
C SER A 80 -13.00 -10.12 -1.44
N LEU A 81 -13.57 -11.09 -0.71
CA LEU A 81 -12.82 -12.28 -0.26
C LEU A 81 -12.34 -13.16 -1.42
N GLU A 82 -12.94 -12.99 -2.60
CA GLU A 82 -12.55 -13.71 -3.82
C GLU A 82 -11.44 -13.01 -4.62
N ASP A 83 -11.09 -11.79 -4.24
CA ASP A 83 -10.06 -11.00 -4.91
C ASP A 83 -8.65 -11.50 -4.58
N ASP A 84 -7.75 -11.41 -5.54
CA ASP A 84 -6.34 -11.79 -5.36
C ASP A 84 -5.65 -10.94 -4.29
N LEU A 85 -6.03 -9.67 -4.14
CA LEU A 85 -5.55 -8.82 -3.05
C LEU A 85 -5.90 -9.34 -1.65
N TRP A 86 -6.95 -10.15 -1.53
CA TRP A 86 -7.34 -10.80 -0.28
C TRP A 86 -6.66 -12.17 -0.12
N LYS A 87 -6.53 -12.91 -1.20
CA LYS A 87 -6.06 -14.30 -1.20
C LYS A 87 -4.54 -14.43 -1.27
N GLU A 88 -3.87 -13.48 -1.90
CA GLU A 88 -2.43 -13.52 -2.13
C GLU A 88 -1.70 -12.45 -1.32
N GLU A 89 -0.49 -12.78 -0.91
CA GLU A 89 0.41 -11.79 -0.30
C GLU A 89 0.98 -10.85 -1.35
N VAL A 90 0.79 -9.55 -1.17
CA VAL A 90 1.21 -8.55 -2.17
C VAL A 90 2.72 -8.34 -2.18
N PHE A 91 3.42 -8.57 -1.07
CA PHE A 91 4.84 -8.24 -0.85
C PHE A 91 5.15 -6.77 -1.13
N GLY A 92 4.30 -5.88 -0.59
CA GLY A 92 4.45 -4.44 -0.81
C GLY A 92 3.65 -3.62 0.20
N PRO A 93 3.73 -2.30 0.12
CA PRO A 93 3.10 -1.40 1.08
C PRO A 93 1.58 -1.27 0.86
N VAL A 94 0.89 -2.39 0.78
CA VAL A 94 -0.56 -2.45 0.56
C VAL A 94 -1.23 -3.15 1.74
N VAL A 95 -2.22 -2.49 2.33
CA VAL A 95 -3.06 -3.01 3.41
C VAL A 95 -4.50 -3.08 2.93
N VAL A 96 -5.11 -4.22 3.12
CA VAL A 96 -6.53 -4.43 2.84
C VAL A 96 -7.29 -4.48 4.15
N LEU A 97 -8.34 -3.66 4.24
CA LEU A 97 -9.21 -3.58 5.41
C LEU A 97 -10.61 -4.09 5.04
N ARG A 98 -11.23 -4.80 5.96
CA ARG A 98 -12.63 -5.19 5.86
C ARG A 98 -13.31 -5.09 7.21
N LYS A 99 -14.50 -4.51 7.22
CA LYS A 99 -15.39 -4.54 8.38
C LYS A 99 -16.06 -5.90 8.48
N PHE A 100 -16.18 -6.41 9.67
CA PHE A 100 -16.98 -7.60 9.95
C PHE A 100 -17.90 -7.33 11.15
N GLU A 101 -19.09 -7.85 11.09
CA GLU A 101 -20.01 -7.84 12.23
C GLU A 101 -19.85 -9.14 13.03
N VAL A 102 -19.64 -8.98 14.34
CA VAL A 102 -19.46 -10.09 15.24
C VAL A 102 -20.80 -10.75 15.51
N ARG A 103 -21.14 -11.81 14.77
CA ARG A 103 -22.05 -12.84 15.26
C ARG A 103 -21.26 -14.11 15.48
N ALA A 104 -21.32 -14.61 16.69
CA ALA A 104 -20.95 -15.93 17.28
C ALA A 104 -20.04 -16.95 16.55
N GLU A 105 -19.56 -16.68 15.36
CA GLU A 105 -18.66 -17.54 14.58
C GLU A 105 -17.34 -16.85 14.31
N ILE A 106 -16.74 -16.29 15.38
CA ILE A 106 -15.40 -15.75 15.28
C ILE A 106 -14.41 -16.89 15.50
N PHE A 107 -14.03 -17.52 14.43
CA PHE A 107 -12.71 -18.08 14.31
C PHE A 107 -12.12 -17.67 12.98
N VAL A 108 -11.05 -16.88 13.10
CA VAL A 108 -9.97 -16.76 12.14
C VAL A 108 -10.27 -16.01 10.87
N TYR A 109 -9.78 -14.79 10.77
CA TYR A 109 -8.89 -14.39 9.66
C TYR A 109 -8.26 -13.05 10.00
N VAL A 110 -7.36 -13.01 10.98
CA VAL A 110 -6.34 -11.98 11.06
C VAL A 110 -5.05 -12.59 10.56
N TYR A 111 -4.92 -12.68 9.25
CA TYR A 111 -3.64 -12.86 8.60
C TYR A 111 -3.40 -11.71 7.65
N THR A 112 -3.25 -10.54 8.23
CA THR A 112 -2.48 -9.51 7.54
C THR A 112 -1.15 -9.49 8.23
N LEU A 113 -0.29 -10.33 7.78
CA LEU A 113 1.09 -10.32 8.21
C LEU A 113 1.80 -9.18 7.53
N ILE A 114 1.86 -8.07 8.25
CA ILE A 114 2.88 -7.06 7.97
C ILE A 114 4.17 -7.64 8.54
N TYR A 115 4.91 -8.36 7.74
CA TYR A 115 6.31 -8.58 8.01
C TYR A 115 7.12 -7.50 7.30
N PHE A 116 7.36 -6.43 8.03
CA PHE A 116 8.53 -5.61 7.83
C PHE A 116 9.59 -6.10 8.80
N VAL A 117 10.57 -6.74 8.28
CA VAL A 117 11.89 -6.85 8.91
C VAL A 117 12.85 -6.14 8.02
#